data_8ab8dd1f649f087a6d0499be6262314f
#
_entry.id   8ab8dd1f649f087a6d0499be6262314f
#
_cell.length_a   1.000
_cell.length_b   1.000
_cell.length_c   1.000
_cell.angle_alpha   90.00
_cell.angle_beta   90.00
_cell.angle_gamma   90.00
#
_symmetry.space_group_name_H-M   'P 1'
#
loop_
_entity.id
_entity.type
_entity.pdbx_description
1 polymer ?
#
loop_
_entity_poly.entity_id
_entity_poly.type
_entity_poly.pdbx_seq_one_letter_code
_entity_poly.pdbx_strand_id
1 'polypeptide(L)'
;MMNAERAPVLYANFPAKILLFGEYTILKGSKGLAFPIDQFSAQFCEADRVEDIQSSLRLDDFCAYLMGSHILSNAMDLKQFKHDIQNGLFLQSNIPEGYGIGSSGALCAAVYAQYAYDFNEKTAYTSDALNILKDIMALMEN
;
A
#
# COMPACT_ATOMS: atom_id res chain seq x y z
N MET A 1 18.25 27.15 -2.19
CA MET A 1 17.23 26.14 -2.40
C MET A 1 17.74 24.84 -1.79
N MET A 2 17.17 24.44 -0.68
CA MET A 2 17.43 23.11 -0.15
C MET A 2 16.68 22.11 -1.06
N ASN A 3 17.45 21.30 -1.82
CA ASN A 3 16.88 20.10 -2.41
C ASN A 3 16.42 19.22 -1.25
N ALA A 4 15.12 19.11 -1.06
CA ALA A 4 14.60 18.05 -0.22
C ALA A 4 15.09 16.74 -0.85
N GLU A 5 16.03 16.08 -0.21
CA GLU A 5 16.48 14.76 -0.65
C GLU A 5 15.23 13.88 -0.72
N ARG A 6 14.91 13.43 -1.93
CA ARG A 6 13.83 12.48 -2.19
C ARG A 6 14.09 11.24 -1.34
N ALA A 7 13.13 10.86 -0.52
CA ALA A 7 13.20 9.58 0.18
C ALA A 7 13.35 8.46 -0.87
N PRO A 8 14.29 7.54 -0.70
CA PRO A 8 14.48 6.45 -1.65
C PRO A 8 13.23 5.59 -1.73
N VAL A 9 12.90 5.11 -2.94
CA VAL A 9 11.79 4.17 -3.11
C VAL A 9 12.10 2.88 -2.33
N LEU A 10 11.15 2.45 -1.49
CA LEU A 10 11.28 1.22 -0.73
C LEU A 10 10.99 0.02 -1.63
N TYR A 11 12.01 -0.75 -1.95
CA TYR A 11 11.88 -2.01 -2.69
C TYR A 11 11.54 -3.19 -1.78
N ALA A 12 10.76 -2.94 -0.73
CA ALA A 12 10.31 -3.97 0.20
C ALA A 12 9.25 -4.86 -0.45
N ASN A 13 9.28 -6.15 -0.11
CA ASN A 13 8.25 -7.11 -0.48
C ASN A 13 7.08 -7.05 0.48
N PHE A 14 5.88 -6.93 -0.06
CA PHE A 14 4.62 -6.98 0.67
C PHE A 14 3.93 -8.31 0.36
N PRO A 15 3.93 -9.29 1.28
CA PRO A 15 3.43 -10.61 1.00
C PRO A 15 1.90 -10.65 0.88
N ALA A 16 1.40 -11.64 0.14
CA ALA A 16 0.02 -12.05 0.20
C ALA A 16 -0.32 -12.60 1.60
N LYS A 17 -1.61 -12.72 1.88
CA LYS A 17 -2.10 -13.29 3.15
C LYS A 17 -3.27 -14.23 2.94
N ILE A 18 -3.39 -15.22 3.82
CA ILE A 18 -4.60 -16.03 3.98
C ILE A 18 -5.23 -15.69 5.33
N LEU A 19 -6.53 -15.35 5.31
CA LEU A 19 -7.32 -15.20 6.52
C LEU A 19 -7.93 -16.58 6.88
N LEU A 20 -7.46 -17.14 7.99
CA LEU A 20 -7.93 -18.47 8.44
C LEU A 20 -9.27 -18.39 9.17
N PHE A 21 -9.44 -17.36 10.00
CA PHE A 21 -10.63 -17.16 10.83
C PHE A 21 -11.01 -15.69 10.87
N GLY A 22 -12.30 -15.41 10.99
CA GLY A 22 -12.80 -14.08 11.31
C GLY A 22 -13.28 -13.27 10.13
N GLU A 23 -13.37 -13.84 8.92
CA GLU A 23 -13.80 -13.14 7.70
C GLU A 23 -15.10 -12.34 7.88
N TYR A 24 -16.11 -12.95 8.49
CA TYR A 24 -17.40 -12.30 8.73
C TYR A 24 -17.57 -11.73 10.14
N THR A 25 -16.92 -12.35 11.11
CA THR A 25 -17.08 -11.99 12.53
C THR A 25 -16.20 -10.83 12.94
N ILE A 26 -15.11 -10.55 12.21
CA ILE A 26 -14.24 -9.39 12.48
C ILE A 26 -15.00 -8.06 12.32
N LEU A 27 -15.99 -8.01 11.42
CA LEU A 27 -16.88 -6.86 11.25
C LEU A 27 -17.76 -6.60 12.47
N LYS A 28 -17.95 -7.60 13.34
CA LYS A 28 -18.69 -7.52 14.60
C LYS A 28 -17.78 -7.41 15.82
N GLY A 29 -16.53 -7.03 15.63
CA GLY A 29 -15.57 -6.80 16.70
C GLY A 29 -14.87 -8.06 17.23
N SER A 30 -15.00 -9.23 16.57
CA SER A 30 -14.24 -10.41 16.93
C SER A 30 -12.81 -10.35 16.35
N LYS A 31 -11.93 -11.21 16.86
CA LYS A 31 -10.56 -11.32 16.36
C LYS A 31 -10.51 -12.14 15.07
N GLY A 32 -9.60 -11.76 14.17
CA GLY A 32 -9.23 -12.55 13.00
C GLY A 32 -7.82 -13.10 13.14
N LEU A 33 -7.53 -14.17 12.40
CA LEU A 33 -6.20 -14.74 12.28
C LEU A 33 -5.82 -14.87 10.80
N ALA A 34 -4.75 -14.17 10.42
CA ALA A 34 -4.21 -14.22 9.07
C ALA A 34 -2.75 -14.69 9.07
N PHE A 35 -2.34 -15.35 8.00
CA PHE A 35 -0.95 -15.75 7.76
C PHE A 35 -0.42 -15.11 6.48
N PRO A 36 0.81 -14.58 6.51
CA PRO A 36 1.49 -14.17 5.29
C PRO A 36 1.84 -15.40 4.44
N ILE A 37 1.81 -15.22 3.11
CA ILE A 37 2.20 -16.22 2.14
C ILE A 37 3.38 -15.67 1.35
N ASP A 38 4.58 -16.07 1.69
CA ASP A 38 5.81 -15.50 1.11
C ASP A 38 6.03 -15.88 -0.37
N GLN A 39 5.31 -16.88 -0.87
CA GLN A 39 5.36 -17.28 -2.29
C GLN A 39 4.76 -16.23 -3.23
N PHE A 40 3.90 -15.38 -2.72
CA PHE A 40 3.24 -14.30 -3.47
C PHE A 40 3.48 -12.98 -2.77
N SER A 41 3.94 -12.00 -3.54
CA SER A 41 4.22 -10.66 -2.99
C SER A 41 4.04 -9.58 -4.04
N ALA A 42 3.97 -8.35 -3.59
CA ALA A 42 4.04 -7.15 -4.41
C ALA A 42 5.20 -6.28 -3.94
N GLN A 43 5.86 -5.60 -4.88
CA GLN A 43 6.89 -4.61 -4.57
C GLN A 43 6.87 -3.48 -5.59
N PHE A 44 7.31 -2.30 -5.20
CA PHE A 44 7.53 -1.22 -6.14
C PHE A 44 8.78 -1.47 -6.97
N CYS A 45 8.68 -1.14 -8.26
CA CYS A 45 9.77 -1.17 -9.22
C CYS A 45 9.75 0.10 -10.06
N GLU A 46 10.88 0.44 -10.66
CA GLU A 46 10.97 1.51 -11.65
C GLU A 46 11.04 0.88 -13.05
N ALA A 47 10.19 1.37 -13.96
CA ALA A 47 10.11 0.86 -15.30
C ALA A 47 11.22 1.43 -16.19
N ASP A 48 12.02 0.55 -16.77
CA ASP A 48 12.94 0.89 -17.85
C ASP A 48 12.28 0.78 -19.24
N ARG A 49 11.05 0.26 -19.33
CA ARG A 49 10.37 -0.09 -20.59
C ARG A 49 8.88 0.21 -20.59
N VAL A 50 8.37 0.45 -21.80
CA VAL A 50 6.95 0.76 -22.12
C VAL A 50 5.97 -0.39 -21.77
N GLU A 51 6.46 -1.62 -21.60
CA GLU A 51 5.64 -2.81 -21.31
C GLU A 51 5.00 -2.75 -19.91
N ASP A 52 5.54 -1.93 -19.02
CA ASP A 52 5.06 -1.79 -17.64
C ASP A 52 3.95 -0.73 -17.48
N ILE A 53 3.52 -0.10 -18.58
CA ILE A 53 2.55 1.01 -18.56
C ILE A 53 1.18 0.59 -18.01
N GLN A 54 0.71 -0.64 -18.24
CA GLN A 54 -0.59 -1.09 -17.71
C GLN A 54 -0.65 -1.13 -16.20
N SER A 55 0.45 -1.49 -15.57
CA SER A 55 0.60 -1.47 -14.12
C SER A 55 0.59 -0.05 -13.58
N SER A 56 1.27 0.87 -14.27
CA SER A 56 1.30 2.30 -13.94
C SER A 56 -0.08 2.97 -14.04
N LEU A 57 -0.90 2.60 -15.01
CA LEU A 57 -2.27 3.12 -15.16
C LEU A 57 -3.15 2.78 -13.96
N ARG A 58 -3.02 1.59 -13.39
CA ARG A 58 -3.75 1.22 -12.17
C ARG A 58 -3.29 2.01 -10.96
N LEU A 59 -2.00 2.31 -10.85
CA LEU A 59 -1.47 3.17 -9.79
C LEU A 59 -1.96 4.61 -9.93
N ASP A 60 -2.08 5.13 -11.15
CA ASP A 60 -2.58 6.48 -11.39
C ASP A 60 -4.05 6.63 -10.97
N ASP A 61 -4.89 5.66 -11.32
CA ASP A 61 -6.28 5.60 -10.86
C ASP A 61 -6.39 5.50 -9.35
N PHE A 62 -5.57 4.67 -8.74
CA PHE A 62 -5.52 4.53 -7.29
C PHE A 62 -5.04 5.81 -6.60
N CYS A 63 -4.00 6.45 -7.13
CA CYS A 63 -3.52 7.74 -6.63
C CYS A 63 -4.60 8.82 -6.71
N ALA A 64 -5.34 8.89 -7.82
CA ALA A 64 -6.45 9.81 -7.99
C ALA A 64 -7.57 9.57 -6.97
N TYR A 65 -7.90 8.30 -6.72
CA TYR A 65 -8.83 7.91 -5.67
C TYR A 65 -8.39 8.38 -4.28
N LEU A 66 -7.13 8.14 -3.91
CA LEU A 66 -6.58 8.57 -2.62
C LEU A 66 -6.58 10.10 -2.48
N MET A 67 -6.25 10.82 -3.54
CA MET A 67 -6.25 12.29 -3.56
C MET A 67 -7.66 12.89 -3.38
N GLY A 68 -8.71 12.14 -3.69
CA GLY A 68 -10.09 12.52 -3.44
C GLY A 68 -10.48 12.53 -1.95
N SER A 69 -9.70 11.89 -1.10
CA SER A 69 -9.90 11.87 0.34
C SER A 69 -9.05 12.94 1.03
N HIS A 70 -9.70 13.87 1.74
CA HIS A 70 -9.00 14.89 2.52
C HIS A 70 -8.15 14.27 3.66
N ILE A 71 -8.63 13.20 4.26
CA ILE A 71 -7.93 12.49 5.34
C ILE A 71 -6.65 11.86 4.81
N LEU A 72 -6.73 11.13 3.69
CA LEU A 72 -5.58 10.46 3.08
C LEU A 72 -4.56 11.44 2.52
N SER A 73 -5.03 12.55 1.93
CA SER A 73 -4.17 13.61 1.41
C SER A 73 -3.38 14.32 2.52
N ASN A 74 -3.89 14.35 3.74
CA ASN A 74 -3.18 14.88 4.90
C ASN A 74 -2.24 13.85 5.56
N ALA A 75 -2.52 12.56 5.39
CA ALA A 75 -1.74 11.49 5.99
C ALA A 75 -0.54 11.04 5.14
N MET A 76 -0.58 11.29 3.84
CA MET A 76 0.40 10.76 2.88
C MET A 76 0.84 11.82 1.86
N ASP A 77 2.08 11.70 1.38
CA ASP A 77 2.60 12.52 0.28
C ASP A 77 2.13 12.00 -1.08
N LEU A 78 0.86 12.23 -1.38
CA LEU A 78 0.25 11.81 -2.65
C LEU A 78 0.75 12.59 -3.87
N LYS A 79 1.32 13.78 -3.67
CA LYS A 79 1.97 14.54 -4.74
C LYS A 79 3.25 13.85 -5.18
N GLN A 80 4.05 13.39 -4.22
CA GLN A 80 5.25 12.62 -4.52
C GLN A 80 4.88 11.28 -5.17
N PHE A 81 3.84 10.60 -4.68
CA PHE A 81 3.34 9.36 -5.28
C PHE A 81 2.97 9.56 -6.75
N LYS A 82 2.20 10.60 -7.06
CA LYS A 82 1.84 10.92 -8.45
C LYS A 82 3.05 11.23 -9.32
N HIS A 83 4.01 11.97 -8.78
CA HIS A 83 5.25 12.29 -9.48
C HIS A 83 6.06 11.02 -9.78
N ASP A 84 6.16 10.09 -8.84
CA ASP A 84 6.89 8.83 -9.01
C ASP A 84 6.24 7.94 -10.08
N ILE A 85 4.90 7.85 -10.09
CA ILE A 85 4.16 7.15 -11.16
C ILE A 85 4.49 7.74 -12.53
N GLN A 86 4.50 9.06 -12.66
CA GLN A 86 4.83 9.73 -13.92
C GLN A 86 6.28 9.49 -14.37
N ASN A 87 7.16 9.14 -13.44
CA ASN A 87 8.56 8.82 -13.70
C ASN A 87 8.83 7.30 -13.79
N GLY A 88 7.80 6.48 -13.94
CA GLY A 88 7.93 5.06 -14.23
C GLY A 88 7.79 4.14 -13.02
N LEU A 89 7.32 4.63 -11.86
CA LEU A 89 7.00 3.76 -10.74
C LEU A 89 5.84 2.83 -11.11
N PHE A 90 6.02 1.53 -10.87
CA PHE A 90 4.95 0.55 -10.99
C PHE A 90 5.00 -0.47 -9.86
N LEU A 91 3.91 -1.18 -9.65
CA LEU A 91 3.82 -2.28 -8.68
C LEU A 91 3.95 -3.61 -9.41
N GLN A 92 5.07 -4.28 -9.19
CA GLN A 92 5.25 -5.66 -9.64
C GLN A 92 4.60 -6.60 -8.62
N SER A 93 3.68 -7.43 -9.06
CA SER A 93 2.97 -8.38 -8.20
C SER A 93 2.76 -9.71 -8.90
N ASN A 94 3.01 -10.80 -8.17
CA ASN A 94 2.62 -12.16 -8.57
C ASN A 94 1.44 -12.67 -7.73
N ILE A 95 0.79 -11.80 -6.94
CA ILE A 95 -0.38 -12.16 -6.14
C ILE A 95 -1.57 -12.34 -7.09
N PRO A 96 -2.20 -13.53 -7.16
CA PRO A 96 -3.38 -13.75 -7.97
C PRO A 96 -4.54 -12.85 -7.53
N GLU A 97 -5.11 -12.10 -8.46
CA GLU A 97 -6.28 -11.27 -8.20
C GLU A 97 -7.56 -12.11 -8.16
N GLY A 98 -8.52 -11.71 -7.34
CA GLY A 98 -9.83 -12.35 -7.24
C GLY A 98 -9.90 -13.59 -6.35
N TYR A 99 -8.80 -14.02 -5.76
CA TYR A 99 -8.76 -15.20 -4.87
C TYR A 99 -8.84 -14.87 -3.37
N GLY A 100 -8.99 -13.59 -3.02
CA GLY A 100 -9.09 -13.17 -1.63
C GLY A 100 -7.80 -13.30 -0.82
N ILE A 101 -6.65 -13.35 -1.47
CA ILE A 101 -5.34 -13.53 -0.81
C ILE A 101 -4.55 -12.22 -0.61
N GLY A 102 -5.24 -11.08 -0.70
CA GLY A 102 -4.73 -9.80 -0.22
C GLY A 102 -3.93 -8.99 -1.24
N SER A 103 -4.26 -9.05 -2.54
CA SER A 103 -3.63 -8.20 -3.57
C SER A 103 -3.85 -6.72 -3.31
N SER A 104 -5.05 -6.29 -2.97
CA SER A 104 -5.35 -4.90 -2.61
C SER A 104 -4.67 -4.48 -1.31
N GLY A 105 -4.65 -5.34 -0.31
CA GLY A 105 -3.94 -5.10 0.94
C GLY A 105 -2.45 -4.90 0.75
N ALA A 106 -1.81 -5.67 -0.13
CA ALA A 106 -0.40 -5.49 -0.47
C ALA A 106 -0.13 -4.15 -1.18
N LEU A 107 -1.01 -3.75 -2.11
CA LEU A 107 -0.94 -2.42 -2.74
C LEU A 107 -1.05 -1.29 -1.70
N CYS A 108 -2.07 -1.35 -0.85
CA CYS A 108 -2.26 -0.35 0.21
C CYS A 108 -1.07 -0.29 1.15
N ALA A 109 -0.53 -1.43 1.57
CA ALA A 109 0.64 -1.50 2.44
C ALA A 109 1.88 -0.89 1.78
N ALA A 110 2.12 -1.17 0.50
CA ALA A 110 3.24 -0.62 -0.25
C ALA A 110 3.15 0.91 -0.36
N VAL A 111 1.99 1.44 -0.73
CA VAL A 111 1.76 2.88 -0.84
C VAL A 111 1.87 3.57 0.52
N TYR A 112 1.29 3.00 1.57
CA TYR A 112 1.39 3.55 2.91
C TYR A 112 2.84 3.59 3.40
N ALA A 113 3.57 2.49 3.29
CA ALA A 113 4.95 2.40 3.75
C ALA A 113 5.87 3.41 3.03
N GLN A 114 5.61 3.69 1.76
CA GLN A 114 6.43 4.60 0.96
C GLN A 114 6.08 6.08 1.16
N TYR A 115 4.79 6.40 1.34
CA TYR A 115 4.31 7.78 1.23
C TYR A 115 3.65 8.34 2.48
N ALA A 116 3.40 7.54 3.52
CA ALA A 116 2.85 8.05 4.77
C ALA A 116 3.87 8.93 5.51
N TYR A 117 3.43 10.09 5.99
CA TYR A 117 4.30 11.02 6.71
C TYR A 117 4.78 10.46 8.05
N ASP A 118 3.93 9.69 8.75
CA ASP A 118 4.20 9.19 10.09
C ASP A 118 4.67 7.73 10.11
N PHE A 119 5.00 7.16 8.94
CA PHE A 119 5.47 5.78 8.89
C PHE A 119 6.86 5.67 9.52
N ASN A 120 6.95 4.89 10.59
CA ASN A 120 8.20 4.54 11.23
C ASN A 120 8.16 3.06 11.65
N GLU A 121 9.04 2.25 11.07
CA GLU A 121 9.11 0.81 11.37
C GLU A 121 9.27 0.52 12.86
N LYS A 122 9.99 1.37 13.61
CA LYS A 122 10.22 1.17 15.05
C LYS A 122 8.97 1.39 15.90
N THR A 123 8.04 2.23 15.44
CA THR A 123 6.81 2.57 16.15
C THR A 123 5.56 1.91 15.56
N ALA A 124 5.68 1.28 14.41
CA ALA A 124 4.57 0.67 13.69
C ALA A 124 3.82 -0.42 14.49
N TYR A 125 4.45 -0.97 15.51
CA TYR A 125 3.89 -2.03 16.36
C TYR A 125 3.28 -1.54 17.67
N THR A 126 3.24 -0.24 17.94
CA THR A 126 2.50 0.29 19.10
C THR A 126 1.00 0.20 18.87
N SER A 127 0.22 0.01 19.93
CA SER A 127 -1.25 -0.11 19.82
C SER A 127 -1.89 1.10 19.12
N ASP A 128 -1.40 2.30 19.40
CA ASP A 128 -1.93 3.53 18.80
C ASP A 128 -1.58 3.64 17.32
N ALA A 129 -0.34 3.32 16.94
CA ALA A 129 0.09 3.30 15.55
C ALA A 129 -0.67 2.25 14.72
N LEU A 130 -0.92 1.06 15.30
CA LEU A 130 -1.72 0.01 14.64
C LEU A 130 -3.17 0.41 14.44
N ASN A 131 -3.78 1.14 15.38
CA ASN A 131 -5.14 1.66 15.22
C ASN A 131 -5.22 2.72 14.11
N ILE A 132 -4.28 3.65 14.07
CA ILE A 132 -4.19 4.67 13.02
C ILE A 132 -3.98 4.00 11.65
N LEU A 133 -3.04 3.05 11.57
CA LEU A 133 -2.79 2.30 10.36
C LEU A 133 -4.05 1.55 9.87
N LYS A 134 -4.76 0.88 10.77
CA LYS A 134 -6.00 0.17 10.45
C LYS A 134 -7.06 1.10 9.87
N ASP A 135 -7.25 2.27 10.46
CA ASP A 135 -8.25 3.24 9.98
C ASP A 135 -7.87 3.79 8.60
N ILE A 136 -6.59 4.09 8.38
CA ILE A 136 -6.09 4.54 7.08
C ILE A 136 -6.20 3.44 6.02
N MET A 137 -5.82 2.21 6.35
CA MET A 137 -5.95 1.07 5.43
C MET A 137 -7.39 0.81 5.03
N ALA A 138 -8.33 0.93 5.97
CA ALA A 138 -9.76 0.80 5.68
C ALA A 138 -10.25 1.88 4.70
N LEU A 139 -9.76 3.12 4.82
CA LEU A 139 -10.08 4.20 3.87
C LEU A 139 -9.45 3.98 2.49
N MET A 140 -8.27 3.37 2.43
CA MET A 140 -7.57 3.10 1.17
C MET A 140 -8.22 1.95 0.38
N GLU A 141 -8.87 1.01 1.04
CA GLU A 141 -9.49 -0.17 0.42
C GLU A 141 -10.98 0.02 0.04
N ASN A 142 -11.61 1.09 0.50
CA ASN A 142 -13.00 1.42 0.17
C ASN A 142 -13.07 2.27 -1.10
#